data_ca3ed52f84e51329adf5c39e87f097a4
#
_entry.id   ca3ed52f84e51329adf5c39e87f097a4
#
_cell.length_a   1.000
_cell.length_b   1.000
_cell.length_c   1.000
_cell.angle_alpha   90.00
_cell.angle_beta   90.00
_cell.angle_gamma   90.00
#
_symmetry.space_group_name_H-M   'P 1'
#
loop_
_entity.id
_entity.type
_entity.pdbx_description
1 polymer ?
#
loop_
_entity_poly.entity_id
_entity_poly.type
_entity_poly.pdbx_seq_one_letter_code
_entity_poly.pdbx_strand_id
1 'polypeptide(L)'
;MCGVSESAVRKYIRTNGIDRNYDNKVAKKRAILTLKEENPSISLAEMAHRLGYSVNTIRKYLQMDLGQSKITTSKVSTFDLSNKKFIIKSVSDDQTEILMNILRLYVHKDTFDCDLTFSKGVFYQHISMPKLKFDKYPLKKDVLPLEKVEDIKDASLHSIVIDLPFIVKDYKSAQTSMIAQRFNYFSSVKELYETNTSMMISLAFRKLHKNGFLIMKTMDFVFGSSQHWVGNFVQNTANEIGFVLYDTFILVSRTKILTTKGEKQHFARKYHSYFFVFRKAKKHK
;
A
#
# COMPACT_ATOMS: atom_id res chain seq x y z
N MET A 1 11.25 -26.26 15.54
CA MET A 1 11.93 -26.03 14.25
C MET A 1 11.42 -27.03 13.25
N CYS A 2 10.50 -26.65 12.35
CA CYS A 2 10.04 -27.55 11.29
C CYS A 2 11.02 -27.43 10.13
N GLY A 3 11.95 -28.38 10.03
CA GLY A 3 12.97 -28.45 8.98
C GLY A 3 12.35 -28.86 7.64
N VAL A 4 11.92 -27.89 6.86
CA VAL A 4 11.64 -28.16 5.44
C VAL A 4 12.98 -28.25 4.72
N SER A 5 13.29 -29.41 4.13
CA SER A 5 14.56 -29.62 3.44
C SER A 5 14.73 -28.65 2.27
N GLU A 6 15.96 -28.21 2.01
CA GLU A 6 16.30 -27.31 0.89
C GLU A 6 15.84 -27.88 -0.47
N SER A 7 15.84 -29.20 -0.63
CA SER A 7 15.36 -29.88 -1.81
C SER A 7 13.85 -29.73 -2.01
N ALA A 8 13.06 -29.75 -0.94
CA ALA A 8 11.62 -29.54 -0.99
C ALA A 8 11.28 -28.10 -1.39
N VAL A 9 12.06 -27.12 -0.88
CA VAL A 9 11.93 -25.71 -1.25
C VAL A 9 12.30 -25.50 -2.73
N ARG A 10 13.39 -26.09 -3.20
CA ARG A 10 13.81 -26.01 -4.62
C ARG A 10 12.78 -26.66 -5.56
N LYS A 11 12.21 -27.81 -5.17
CA LYS A 11 11.15 -28.50 -5.93
C LYS A 11 9.89 -27.63 -6.03
N TYR A 12 9.49 -27.03 -4.92
CA TYR A 12 8.34 -26.12 -4.86
C TYR A 12 8.47 -24.91 -5.78
N ILE A 13 9.66 -24.26 -5.77
CA ILE A 13 9.99 -23.12 -6.62
C ILE A 13 9.90 -23.47 -8.09
N ARG A 14 10.43 -24.64 -8.48
CA ARG A 14 10.41 -25.14 -9.87
C ARG A 14 8.99 -25.45 -10.34
N THR A 15 8.19 -26.10 -9.49
CA THR A 15 6.82 -26.53 -9.83
C THR A 15 5.85 -25.35 -9.98
N ASN A 16 6.10 -24.23 -9.27
CA ASN A 16 5.20 -23.07 -9.26
C ASN A 16 5.66 -21.91 -10.14
N GLY A 17 6.72 -22.09 -10.94
CA GLY A 17 7.21 -21.06 -11.87
C GLY A 17 7.61 -19.73 -11.17
N ILE A 18 8.04 -19.80 -9.93
CA ILE A 18 8.48 -18.62 -9.18
C ILE A 18 9.87 -18.25 -9.69
N ASP A 19 9.96 -17.20 -10.48
CA ASP A 19 11.26 -16.67 -10.94
C ASP A 19 11.96 -15.89 -9.83
N ARG A 20 12.49 -16.62 -8.84
CA ARG A 20 13.38 -16.05 -7.82
C ARG A 20 14.68 -15.51 -8.42
N ASN A 21 15.00 -15.87 -9.66
CA ASN A 21 16.22 -15.39 -10.31
C ASN A 21 16.13 -13.91 -10.68
N TYR A 22 14.93 -13.40 -11.01
CA TYR A 22 14.78 -11.99 -11.38
C TYR A 22 14.96 -11.08 -10.15
N ASP A 23 14.23 -11.33 -9.07
CA ASP A 23 14.33 -10.54 -7.83
C ASP A 23 15.74 -10.65 -7.20
N ASN A 24 16.34 -11.84 -7.21
CA ASN A 24 17.72 -12.03 -6.77
C ASN A 24 18.75 -11.33 -7.67
N LYS A 25 18.53 -11.28 -8.99
CA LYS A 25 19.40 -10.56 -9.91
C LYS A 25 19.32 -9.06 -9.69
N VAL A 26 18.12 -8.52 -9.56
CA VAL A 26 17.87 -7.09 -9.29
C VAL A 26 18.45 -6.69 -7.94
N ALA A 27 18.22 -7.46 -6.87
CA ALA A 27 18.76 -7.20 -5.55
C ALA A 27 20.31 -7.23 -5.54
N LYS A 28 20.93 -8.22 -6.20
CA LYS A 28 22.39 -8.32 -6.32
C LYS A 28 22.98 -7.15 -7.10
N LYS A 29 22.38 -6.77 -8.22
CA LYS A 29 22.83 -5.61 -8.99
C LYS A 29 22.73 -4.33 -8.18
N ARG A 30 21.62 -4.12 -7.47
CA ARG A 30 21.40 -2.94 -6.62
C ARG A 30 22.49 -2.85 -5.54
N ALA A 31 22.76 -3.92 -4.80
CA ALA A 31 23.80 -3.94 -3.79
C ALA A 31 25.21 -3.60 -4.36
N ILE A 32 25.51 -4.11 -5.56
CA ILE A 32 26.78 -3.85 -6.25
C ILE A 32 26.87 -2.38 -6.68
N LEU A 33 25.79 -1.81 -7.23
CA LEU A 33 25.77 -0.42 -7.66
C LEU A 33 25.85 0.56 -6.47
N THR A 34 25.07 0.32 -5.42
CA THR A 34 25.14 1.13 -4.18
C THR A 34 26.54 1.17 -3.61
N LEU A 35 27.19 0.01 -3.47
CA LEU A 35 28.57 -0.05 -2.95
C LEU A 35 29.57 0.67 -3.87
N LYS A 36 29.34 0.66 -5.19
CA LYS A 36 30.18 1.39 -6.15
C LYS A 36 29.93 2.91 -6.12
N GLU A 37 28.70 3.35 -5.91
CA GLU A 37 28.32 4.75 -5.73
C GLU A 37 28.89 5.35 -4.44
N GLU A 38 28.80 4.60 -3.33
CA GLU A 38 29.36 5.01 -2.03
C GLU A 38 30.89 5.05 -2.04
N ASN A 39 31.54 4.22 -2.87
CA ASN A 39 33.00 4.11 -2.98
C ASN A 39 33.44 4.04 -4.44
N PRO A 40 33.50 5.17 -5.18
CA PRO A 40 33.79 5.18 -6.62
C PRO A 40 35.12 4.51 -7.03
N SER A 41 36.14 4.53 -6.15
CA SER A 41 37.46 3.94 -6.37
C SER A 41 37.58 2.48 -5.92
N ILE A 42 36.52 1.87 -5.35
CA ILE A 42 36.58 0.49 -4.84
C ILE A 42 36.92 -0.52 -5.94
N SER A 43 37.86 -1.44 -5.65
CA SER A 43 38.25 -2.48 -6.59
C SER A 43 37.20 -3.59 -6.70
N LEU A 44 37.21 -4.32 -7.82
CA LEU A 44 36.32 -5.48 -8.00
C LEU A 44 36.55 -6.58 -6.97
N ALA A 45 37.80 -6.75 -6.54
CA ALA A 45 38.18 -7.74 -5.53
C ALA A 45 37.62 -7.36 -4.16
N GLU A 46 37.71 -6.10 -3.78
CA GLU A 46 37.15 -5.58 -2.53
C GLU A 46 35.62 -5.62 -2.52
N MET A 47 34.97 -5.28 -3.64
CA MET A 47 33.52 -5.43 -3.78
C MET A 47 33.09 -6.89 -3.62
N ALA A 48 33.84 -7.81 -4.23
CA ALA A 48 33.59 -9.25 -4.14
C ALA A 48 33.67 -9.74 -2.69
N HIS A 49 34.71 -9.30 -1.96
CA HIS A 49 34.92 -9.63 -0.56
C HIS A 49 33.77 -9.09 0.33
N ARG A 50 33.43 -7.81 0.20
CA ARG A 50 32.36 -7.15 1.03
C ARG A 50 30.97 -7.72 0.80
N LEU A 51 30.65 -8.10 -0.44
CA LEU A 51 29.32 -8.60 -0.80
C LEU A 51 29.21 -10.13 -0.78
N GLY A 52 30.33 -10.85 -0.50
CA GLY A 52 30.35 -12.31 -0.51
C GLY A 52 30.12 -12.92 -1.90
N TYR A 53 30.53 -12.23 -2.96
CA TYR A 53 30.36 -12.68 -4.35
C TYR A 53 31.74 -12.95 -5.00
N SER A 54 31.79 -13.76 -6.09
CA SER A 54 32.98 -13.87 -6.89
C SER A 54 33.20 -12.60 -7.73
N VAL A 55 34.47 -12.29 -8.03
CA VAL A 55 34.88 -11.16 -8.90
C VAL A 55 34.18 -11.23 -10.25
N ASN A 56 34.01 -12.44 -10.81
CA ASN A 56 33.30 -12.65 -12.07
C ASN A 56 31.79 -12.30 -11.94
N THR A 57 31.18 -12.59 -10.78
CA THR A 57 29.81 -12.19 -10.48
C THR A 57 29.70 -10.67 -10.46
N ILE A 58 30.59 -9.97 -9.75
CA ILE A 58 30.59 -8.50 -9.71
C ILE A 58 30.71 -7.91 -11.12
N ARG A 59 31.70 -8.38 -11.91
CA ARG A 59 31.92 -7.92 -13.30
C ARG A 59 30.68 -8.14 -14.17
N LYS A 60 30.09 -9.34 -14.10
CA LYS A 60 28.86 -9.66 -14.85
C LYS A 60 27.72 -8.71 -14.52
N TYR A 61 27.47 -8.40 -13.25
CA TYR A 61 26.37 -7.54 -12.83
C TYR A 61 26.63 -6.06 -13.12
N LEU A 62 27.88 -5.59 -13.13
CA LEU A 62 28.21 -4.24 -13.58
C LEU A 62 28.00 -4.04 -15.09
N GLN A 63 28.22 -5.08 -15.89
CA GLN A 63 28.02 -5.06 -17.35
C GLN A 63 26.60 -5.43 -17.77
N MET A 64 25.81 -6.02 -16.89
CA MET A 64 24.47 -6.49 -17.18
C MET A 64 23.52 -5.34 -17.34
N ASP A 65 23.09 -5.06 -18.58
CA ASP A 65 21.95 -4.19 -18.84
C ASP A 65 20.66 -4.96 -18.46
N LEU A 66 20.13 -4.68 -17.29
CA LEU A 66 18.79 -5.12 -16.92
C LEU A 66 17.84 -4.12 -17.55
N GLY A 67 17.59 -4.25 -18.87
CA GLY A 67 16.79 -3.39 -19.71
C GLY A 67 16.15 -2.26 -18.91
N GLN A 68 16.63 -1.05 -19.11
CA GLN A 68 16.32 0.11 -18.31
C GLN A 68 14.80 0.25 -18.08
N SER A 69 14.28 -0.30 -16.99
CA SER A 69 13.32 0.48 -16.25
C SER A 69 14.15 1.63 -15.65
N LYS A 70 14.12 2.77 -16.27
CA LYS A 70 14.75 3.99 -15.79
C LYS A 70 14.24 4.25 -14.38
N ILE A 71 14.97 3.76 -13.36
CA ILE A 71 14.91 4.33 -12.03
C ILE A 71 15.73 5.62 -12.15
N THR A 72 15.16 6.59 -12.80
CA THR A 72 15.56 7.95 -12.61
C THR A 72 15.22 8.26 -11.17
N THR A 73 16.23 8.54 -10.35
CA THR A 73 16.08 9.47 -9.24
C THR A 73 15.70 10.79 -9.87
N SER A 74 14.45 10.89 -10.31
CA SER A 74 13.88 12.14 -10.75
C SER A 74 13.69 12.98 -9.51
N LYS A 75 14.51 14.06 -9.37
CA LYS A 75 13.99 15.30 -8.82
C LYS A 75 12.53 15.36 -9.22
N VAL A 76 11.64 15.58 -8.24
CA VAL A 76 10.22 15.81 -8.49
C VAL A 76 10.12 16.88 -9.55
N SER A 77 10.05 16.48 -10.82
CA SER A 77 9.81 17.38 -11.91
C SER A 77 8.33 17.69 -11.87
N THR A 78 8.01 18.96 -11.70
CA THR A 78 6.70 19.51 -12.06
C THR A 78 6.26 18.89 -13.36
N PHE A 79 5.22 18.07 -13.31
CA PHE A 79 4.72 17.35 -14.47
C PHE A 79 4.19 18.35 -15.48
N ASP A 80 4.91 18.54 -16.56
CA ASP A 80 4.43 19.25 -17.73
C ASP A 80 3.38 18.39 -18.44
N LEU A 81 2.12 18.78 -18.30
CA LEU A 81 0.94 18.11 -18.86
C LEU A 81 0.68 18.46 -20.34
N SER A 82 1.51 19.30 -20.99
CA SER A 82 1.14 19.97 -22.22
C SER A 82 1.14 19.08 -23.49
N ASN A 83 1.69 17.85 -23.50
CA ASN A 83 1.92 17.17 -24.78
C ASN A 83 1.68 15.66 -24.91
N LYS A 84 1.02 14.97 -23.96
CA LYS A 84 0.55 13.59 -24.20
C LYS A 84 -0.83 13.38 -23.59
N LYS A 85 -1.81 13.04 -24.43
CA LYS A 85 -3.14 12.56 -24.00
C LYS A 85 -2.99 11.21 -23.27
N PHE A 86 -2.66 11.23 -21.99
CA PHE A 86 -2.72 10.03 -21.16
C PHE A 86 -4.13 9.83 -20.65
N ILE A 87 -4.73 8.73 -21.07
CA ILE A 87 -5.99 8.28 -20.46
C ILE A 87 -5.65 7.63 -19.12
N ILE A 88 -6.14 8.21 -18.04
CA ILE A 88 -6.04 7.63 -16.69
C ILE A 88 -7.08 6.51 -16.60
N LYS A 89 -6.60 5.31 -16.23
CA LYS A 89 -7.45 4.14 -16.03
C LYS A 89 -7.78 3.99 -14.56
N SER A 90 -8.98 3.52 -14.26
CA SER A 90 -9.43 3.24 -12.89
C SER A 90 -8.96 1.90 -12.34
N VAL A 91 -8.28 1.08 -13.13
CA VAL A 91 -7.76 -0.23 -12.72
C VAL A 91 -6.26 -0.26 -12.96
N SER A 92 -5.50 -0.62 -11.92
CA SER A 92 -4.04 -0.81 -11.99
C SER A 92 -3.61 -1.92 -11.05
N ASP A 93 -2.46 -2.50 -11.29
CA ASP A 93 -1.75 -3.40 -10.37
C ASP A 93 -0.59 -2.68 -9.63
N ASP A 94 -0.48 -1.36 -9.83
CA ASP A 94 0.46 -0.48 -9.14
C ASP A 94 -0.27 0.54 -8.27
N GLN A 95 -0.12 0.41 -6.96
CA GLN A 95 -0.69 1.33 -5.98
C GLN A 95 -0.16 2.76 -6.15
N THR A 96 1.11 2.90 -6.51
CA THR A 96 1.73 4.21 -6.74
C THR A 96 1.05 4.94 -7.87
N GLU A 97 0.78 4.25 -8.98
CA GLU A 97 0.06 4.82 -10.13
C GLU A 97 -1.33 5.32 -9.72
N ILE A 98 -2.09 4.52 -8.93
CA ILE A 98 -3.40 4.92 -8.45
C ILE A 98 -3.32 6.19 -7.58
N LEU A 99 -2.40 6.24 -6.62
CA LEU A 99 -2.25 7.38 -5.73
C LEU A 99 -1.82 8.65 -6.48
N MET A 100 -0.90 8.53 -7.44
CA MET A 100 -0.49 9.64 -8.29
C MET A 100 -1.65 10.16 -9.15
N ASN A 101 -2.49 9.25 -9.68
CA ASN A 101 -3.65 9.62 -10.46
C ASN A 101 -4.71 10.34 -9.61
N ILE A 102 -4.94 9.89 -8.38
CA ILE A 102 -5.83 10.57 -7.42
C ILE A 102 -5.31 11.96 -7.07
N LEU A 103 -4.00 12.11 -6.79
CA LEU A 103 -3.38 13.41 -6.52
C LEU A 103 -3.56 14.35 -7.71
N ARG A 104 -3.33 13.86 -8.93
CA ARG A 104 -3.46 14.65 -10.17
C ARG A 104 -4.90 15.08 -10.46
N LEU A 105 -5.85 14.14 -10.37
CA LEU A 105 -7.23 14.39 -10.80
C LEU A 105 -8.04 15.19 -9.79
N TYR A 106 -7.79 14.99 -8.48
CA TYR A 106 -8.70 15.49 -7.44
C TYR A 106 -8.05 16.40 -6.44
N VAL A 107 -6.83 16.08 -6.00
CA VAL A 107 -6.15 16.84 -4.94
C VAL A 107 -5.42 18.05 -5.50
N HIS A 108 -4.89 17.94 -6.73
CA HIS A 108 -4.10 18.98 -7.41
C HIS A 108 -2.89 19.46 -6.61
N LYS A 109 -2.25 18.54 -5.88
CA LYS A 109 -1.03 18.74 -5.07
C LYS A 109 -0.12 17.54 -5.23
N ASP A 110 1.15 17.70 -4.85
CA ASP A 110 2.15 16.63 -4.90
C ASP A 110 2.03 15.64 -3.73
N THR A 111 1.21 15.96 -2.73
CA THR A 111 1.00 15.12 -1.55
C THR A 111 -0.39 15.31 -0.95
N PHE A 112 -0.86 14.33 -0.21
CA PHE A 112 -2.04 14.44 0.63
C PHE A 112 -1.77 15.33 1.85
N ASP A 113 -2.79 16.00 2.37
CA ASP A 113 -2.62 16.83 3.57
C ASP A 113 -2.45 15.96 4.82
N CYS A 114 -3.20 14.87 4.94
CA CYS A 114 -3.25 14.05 6.15
C CYS A 114 -3.47 12.56 5.83
N ASP A 115 -2.84 11.70 6.62
CA ASP A 115 -3.15 10.26 6.72
C ASP A 115 -3.48 9.93 8.17
N LEU A 116 -4.64 9.32 8.39
CA LEU A 116 -5.12 8.93 9.72
C LEU A 116 -4.69 7.51 10.13
N THR A 117 -4.05 6.76 9.23
CA THR A 117 -3.68 5.35 9.38
C THR A 117 -2.27 5.05 8.88
N PHE A 118 -1.35 5.99 9.12
CA PHE A 118 -0.05 6.05 8.44
C PHE A 118 0.85 4.82 8.65
N SER A 119 0.77 4.16 9.80
CA SER A 119 1.56 2.97 10.16
C SER A 119 3.08 3.16 9.89
N LYS A 120 3.66 2.32 9.03
CA LYS A 120 5.08 2.39 8.61
C LYS A 120 5.32 3.30 7.41
N GLY A 121 4.27 3.85 6.81
CA GLY A 121 4.36 4.71 5.62
C GLY A 121 4.69 3.96 4.32
N VAL A 122 4.53 2.63 4.30
CA VAL A 122 4.76 1.81 3.11
C VAL A 122 3.82 2.19 1.95
N PHE A 123 2.68 2.77 2.29
CA PHE A 123 1.71 3.31 1.36
C PHE A 123 2.32 4.36 0.41
N TYR A 124 3.35 5.10 0.86
CA TYR A 124 3.96 6.24 0.18
C TYR A 124 5.40 5.99 -0.29
N GLN A 125 5.80 4.74 -0.54
CA GLN A 125 7.20 4.42 -0.88
C GLN A 125 7.75 5.17 -2.11
N HIS A 126 6.86 5.54 -3.05
CA HIS A 126 7.25 6.14 -4.32
C HIS A 126 6.52 7.46 -4.61
N ILE A 127 5.87 8.04 -3.63
CA ILE A 127 5.24 9.36 -3.71
C ILE A 127 5.58 10.17 -2.45
N SER A 128 5.36 11.48 -2.50
CA SER A 128 5.57 12.34 -1.34
C SER A 128 4.67 11.96 -0.17
N MET A 129 5.25 11.93 1.02
CA MET A 129 4.50 11.61 2.24
C MET A 129 3.52 12.72 2.61
N PRO A 130 2.37 12.39 3.24
CA PRO A 130 1.45 13.40 3.72
C PRO A 130 2.11 14.31 4.77
N LYS A 131 1.63 15.55 4.85
CA LYS A 131 2.14 16.55 5.80
C LYS A 131 1.85 16.17 7.24
N LEU A 132 0.62 15.70 7.50
CA LEU A 132 0.16 15.25 8.81
C LEU A 132 0.00 13.75 8.80
N LYS A 133 0.59 13.09 9.80
CA LYS A 133 0.66 11.63 9.90
C LYS A 133 0.17 11.21 11.28
N PHE A 134 -0.90 10.43 11.30
CA PHE A 134 -1.51 9.89 12.50
C PHE A 134 -1.64 8.37 12.41
N ASP A 135 -1.64 7.74 13.56
CA ASP A 135 -1.92 6.32 13.70
C ASP A 135 -2.45 6.02 15.10
N LYS A 136 -3.31 5.00 15.22
CA LYS A 136 -3.77 4.51 16.53
C LYS A 136 -2.61 4.01 17.40
N TYR A 137 -1.58 3.44 16.76
CA TYR A 137 -0.37 2.91 17.38
C TYR A 137 0.87 3.41 16.63
N PRO A 138 1.34 4.65 16.89
CA PRO A 138 2.46 5.23 16.17
C PRO A 138 3.72 4.38 16.26
N LEU A 139 4.29 4.03 15.10
CA LEU A 139 5.51 3.23 14.98
C LEU A 139 6.76 4.06 14.68
N LYS A 140 6.61 5.37 14.43
CA LYS A 140 7.67 6.31 14.11
C LYS A 140 7.53 7.58 14.92
N LYS A 141 8.64 8.26 15.21
CA LYS A 141 8.65 9.49 16.01
C LYS A 141 7.90 10.68 15.38
N ASP A 142 7.79 10.69 14.05
CA ASP A 142 7.14 11.74 13.28
C ASP A 142 5.66 11.40 12.94
N VAL A 143 5.12 10.35 13.53
CA VAL A 143 3.71 9.96 13.46
C VAL A 143 3.08 10.24 14.82
N LEU A 144 1.99 10.98 14.80
CA LEU A 144 1.28 11.37 16.02
C LEU A 144 0.20 10.33 16.40
N PRO A 145 -0.12 10.19 17.68
CA PRO A 145 -1.28 9.41 18.11
C PRO A 145 -2.56 9.96 17.47
N LEU A 146 -3.49 9.06 17.12
CA LEU A 146 -4.73 9.41 16.43
C LEU A 146 -5.56 10.45 17.19
N GLU A 147 -5.52 10.44 18.52
CA GLU A 147 -6.21 11.40 19.39
C GLU A 147 -5.76 12.85 19.15
N LYS A 148 -4.53 13.05 18.69
CA LYS A 148 -3.99 14.36 18.36
C LYS A 148 -4.59 14.99 17.09
N VAL A 149 -5.39 14.25 16.37
CA VAL A 149 -6.21 14.80 15.26
C VAL A 149 -7.20 15.85 15.78
N GLU A 150 -7.58 15.77 17.05
CA GLU A 150 -8.44 16.79 17.66
C GLU A 150 -7.80 18.17 17.70
N ASP A 151 -6.49 18.27 17.76
CA ASP A 151 -5.74 19.53 17.74
C ASP A 151 -5.80 20.21 16.34
N ILE A 152 -6.22 19.48 15.29
CA ILE A 152 -6.40 20.03 13.95
C ILE A 152 -7.74 20.76 13.87
N LYS A 153 -7.72 21.99 13.39
CA LYS A 153 -8.92 22.78 13.19
C LYS A 153 -9.90 22.07 12.26
N ASP A 154 -11.19 22.05 12.62
CA ASP A 154 -12.24 21.49 11.79
C ASP A 154 -12.35 22.24 10.46
N ALA A 155 -12.73 21.52 9.41
CA ALA A 155 -12.88 22.05 8.06
C ALA A 155 -11.63 22.75 7.50
N SER A 156 -10.43 22.28 7.85
CA SER A 156 -9.15 22.87 7.42
C SER A 156 -8.36 22.05 6.40
N LEU A 157 -8.62 20.74 6.28
CA LEU A 157 -7.88 19.85 5.40
C LEU A 157 -8.55 19.71 4.03
N HIS A 158 -7.75 19.63 2.96
CA HIS A 158 -8.24 19.41 1.59
C HIS A 158 -8.29 17.94 1.22
N SER A 159 -7.41 17.13 1.80
CA SER A 159 -7.34 15.70 1.51
C SER A 159 -6.93 14.88 2.73
N ILE A 160 -7.66 13.77 2.96
CA ILE A 160 -7.39 12.81 4.03
C ILE A 160 -7.33 11.42 3.41
N VAL A 161 -6.35 10.61 3.85
CA VAL A 161 -6.21 9.20 3.48
C VAL A 161 -6.55 8.31 4.67
N ILE A 162 -7.24 7.20 4.41
CA ILE A 162 -7.54 6.14 5.36
C ILE A 162 -7.28 4.79 4.68
N ASP A 163 -6.38 3.98 5.27
CA ASP A 163 -6.10 2.58 4.88
C ASP A 163 -6.17 1.69 6.12
N LEU A 164 -7.39 1.41 6.58
CA LEU A 164 -7.60 0.51 7.72
C LEU A 164 -7.21 -0.92 7.37
N PRO A 165 -6.64 -1.69 8.32
CA PRO A 165 -6.47 -3.13 8.13
C PRO A 165 -7.84 -3.77 7.88
N PHE A 166 -8.00 -4.50 6.79
CA PHE A 166 -9.22 -5.27 6.49
C PHE A 166 -9.05 -6.75 6.84
N ILE A 167 -8.34 -7.01 7.92
CA ILE A 167 -8.09 -8.34 8.46
C ILE A 167 -8.93 -8.50 9.72
N VAL A 168 -9.86 -9.45 9.69
CA VAL A 168 -10.62 -9.88 10.88
C VAL A 168 -10.14 -11.25 11.28
N LYS A 169 -9.71 -11.41 12.52
CA LYS A 169 -9.25 -12.69 13.08
C LYS A 169 -9.54 -12.76 14.57
N ASP A 170 -9.89 -13.96 15.04
CA ASP A 170 -9.85 -14.24 16.46
C ASP A 170 -8.40 -14.17 17.00
N TYR A 171 -8.26 -13.94 18.29
CA TYR A 171 -6.97 -13.73 18.94
C TYR A 171 -5.98 -14.89 18.70
N LYS A 172 -6.45 -16.16 18.77
CA LYS A 172 -5.59 -17.34 18.59
C LYS A 172 -5.06 -17.43 17.17
N SER A 173 -5.93 -17.27 16.17
CA SER A 173 -5.56 -17.26 14.75
C SER A 173 -4.68 -16.07 14.38
N ALA A 174 -4.82 -14.93 15.05
CA ALA A 174 -4.00 -13.75 14.80
C ALA A 174 -2.55 -13.96 15.25
N GLN A 175 -2.31 -14.65 16.36
CA GLN A 175 -0.96 -14.91 16.87
C GLN A 175 -0.10 -15.74 15.91
N THR A 176 -0.70 -16.64 15.14
CA THR A 176 0.02 -17.48 14.17
C THR A 176 0.04 -16.88 12.76
N SER A 177 -0.66 -15.79 12.53
CA SER A 177 -0.79 -15.17 11.22
C SER A 177 0.23 -14.07 10.99
N MET A 178 1.21 -14.31 10.13
CA MET A 178 2.19 -13.28 9.73
C MET A 178 1.55 -12.00 9.18
N ILE A 179 0.40 -12.11 8.50
CA ILE A 179 -0.32 -10.96 7.95
C ILE A 179 -0.93 -10.13 9.08
N ALA A 180 -1.59 -10.76 10.06
CA ALA A 180 -2.17 -10.07 11.21
C ALA A 180 -1.09 -9.39 12.07
N GLN A 181 0.05 -10.04 12.27
CA GLN A 181 1.20 -9.48 13.00
C GLN A 181 1.84 -8.30 12.24
N ARG A 182 1.81 -8.33 10.91
CA ARG A 182 2.42 -7.29 10.08
C ARG A 182 1.54 -6.04 9.95
N PHE A 183 0.23 -6.21 9.83
CA PHE A 183 -0.71 -5.14 9.46
C PHE A 183 -1.76 -4.82 10.52
N ASN A 184 -1.69 -5.46 11.69
CA ASN A 184 -2.74 -5.48 12.69
C ASN A 184 -4.01 -6.19 12.20
N TYR A 185 -5.01 -6.31 13.07
CA TYR A 185 -6.27 -6.97 12.76
C TYR A 185 -7.39 -6.43 13.65
N PHE A 186 -8.63 -6.70 13.28
CA PHE A 186 -9.80 -6.49 14.12
C PHE A 186 -10.27 -7.82 14.71
N SER A 187 -10.74 -7.81 15.93
CA SER A 187 -11.22 -9.01 16.62
C SER A 187 -12.59 -9.46 16.12
N SER A 188 -13.34 -8.57 15.50
CA SER A 188 -14.66 -8.85 14.93
C SER A 188 -14.98 -7.96 13.74
N VAL A 189 -15.94 -8.40 12.93
CA VAL A 189 -16.48 -7.61 11.81
C VAL A 189 -17.19 -6.36 12.33
N LYS A 190 -17.85 -6.47 13.50
CA LYS A 190 -18.49 -5.33 14.15
C LYS A 190 -17.47 -4.24 14.53
N GLU A 191 -16.34 -4.64 15.09
CA GLU A 191 -15.25 -3.72 15.43
C GLU A 191 -14.72 -3.00 14.17
N LEU A 192 -14.51 -3.71 13.07
CA LEU A 192 -14.09 -3.12 11.80
C LEU A 192 -15.11 -2.10 11.30
N TYR A 193 -16.39 -2.45 11.26
CA TYR A 193 -17.43 -1.65 10.63
C TYR A 193 -17.85 -0.46 11.49
N GLU A 194 -18.45 -0.77 12.65
CA GLU A 194 -19.12 0.24 13.47
C GLU A 194 -18.11 1.11 14.22
N THR A 195 -17.13 0.49 14.87
CA THR A 195 -16.22 1.21 15.75
C THR A 195 -15.14 1.96 14.98
N ASN A 196 -14.53 1.33 13.98
CA ASN A 196 -13.38 1.95 13.31
C ASN A 196 -13.75 2.62 11.99
N THR A 197 -14.44 1.94 11.08
CA THR A 197 -14.76 2.51 9.77
C THR A 197 -15.67 3.72 9.88
N SER A 198 -16.80 3.61 10.59
CA SER A 198 -17.77 4.70 10.75
C SER A 198 -17.16 5.88 11.52
N MET A 199 -16.41 5.61 12.58
CA MET A 199 -15.70 6.65 13.37
C MET A 199 -14.71 7.41 12.50
N MET A 200 -13.88 6.70 11.72
CA MET A 200 -12.85 7.31 10.90
C MET A 200 -13.44 8.15 9.75
N ILE A 201 -14.53 7.69 9.12
CA ILE A 201 -15.24 8.46 8.09
C ILE A 201 -15.85 9.74 8.69
N SER A 202 -16.45 9.66 9.87
CA SER A 202 -17.02 10.80 10.58
C SER A 202 -15.95 11.82 10.97
N LEU A 203 -14.80 11.35 11.48
CA LEU A 203 -13.65 12.18 11.80
C LEU A 203 -13.11 12.90 10.56
N ALA A 204 -12.93 12.18 9.46
CA ALA A 204 -12.48 12.75 8.20
C ALA A 204 -13.48 13.81 7.68
N PHE A 205 -14.80 13.53 7.78
CA PHE A 205 -15.81 14.51 7.38
C PHE A 205 -15.71 15.82 8.17
N ARG A 206 -15.50 15.72 9.47
CA ARG A 206 -15.36 16.90 10.33
C ARG A 206 -14.12 17.72 9.97
N LYS A 207 -12.97 17.06 9.77
CA LYS A 207 -11.67 17.73 9.52
C LYS A 207 -11.52 18.25 8.09
N LEU A 208 -12.18 17.64 7.11
CA LEU A 208 -12.17 18.12 5.73
C LEU A 208 -12.94 19.43 5.56
N HIS A 209 -12.38 20.36 4.79
CA HIS A 209 -13.13 21.53 4.35
C HIS A 209 -14.18 21.14 3.30
N LYS A 210 -15.06 22.06 2.98
CA LYS A 210 -16.05 21.92 1.91
C LYS A 210 -15.35 21.63 0.58
N ASN A 211 -15.81 20.63 -0.13
CA ASN A 211 -15.23 20.09 -1.36
C ASN A 211 -13.87 19.36 -1.16
N GLY A 212 -13.44 19.12 0.07
CA GLY A 212 -12.27 18.27 0.35
C GLY A 212 -12.53 16.80 0.03
N PHE A 213 -11.46 16.06 -0.15
CA PHE A 213 -11.50 14.66 -0.57
C PHE A 213 -11.05 13.71 0.53
N LEU A 214 -11.84 12.67 0.77
CA LEU A 214 -11.44 11.50 1.52
C LEU A 214 -11.05 10.40 0.53
N ILE A 215 -9.84 9.89 0.67
CA ILE A 215 -9.35 8.72 -0.07
C ILE A 215 -9.36 7.54 0.90
N MET A 216 -10.22 6.57 0.63
CA MET A 216 -10.36 5.41 1.50
C MET A 216 -10.06 4.13 0.76
N LYS A 217 -9.02 3.42 1.20
CA LYS A 217 -8.69 2.10 0.68
C LYS A 217 -9.40 1.05 1.52
N THR A 218 -10.01 0.07 0.85
CA THR A 218 -10.69 -1.05 1.49
C THR A 218 -10.76 -2.26 0.57
N MET A 219 -11.23 -3.38 1.10
CA MET A 219 -11.34 -4.64 0.38
C MET A 219 -12.46 -5.48 0.98
N ASP A 220 -13.24 -6.14 0.12
CA ASP A 220 -14.17 -7.17 0.54
C ASP A 220 -13.45 -8.45 0.92
N PHE A 221 -13.96 -9.20 1.86
CA PHE A 221 -13.33 -10.45 2.32
C PHE A 221 -14.34 -11.51 2.73
N VAL A 222 -13.84 -12.72 2.95
CA VAL A 222 -14.60 -13.84 3.52
C VAL A 222 -14.08 -14.09 4.93
N PHE A 223 -14.98 -14.15 5.90
CA PHE A 223 -14.68 -14.48 7.28
C PHE A 223 -15.83 -15.31 7.88
N GLY A 224 -15.52 -16.36 8.63
CA GLY A 224 -16.52 -17.23 9.25
C GLY A 224 -17.49 -17.86 8.24
N SER A 225 -16.99 -18.29 7.06
CA SER A 225 -17.79 -18.84 5.96
C SER A 225 -18.85 -17.88 5.40
N SER A 226 -18.72 -16.59 5.66
CA SER A 226 -19.61 -15.54 5.17
C SER A 226 -18.85 -14.49 4.36
N GLN A 227 -19.53 -13.94 3.36
CA GLN A 227 -19.02 -12.85 2.53
C GLN A 227 -19.27 -11.52 3.25
N HIS A 228 -18.25 -10.67 3.35
CA HIS A 228 -18.34 -9.34 3.93
C HIS A 228 -18.06 -8.28 2.87
N TRP A 229 -19.07 -7.47 2.57
CA TRP A 229 -19.06 -6.41 1.57
C TRP A 229 -18.64 -5.07 2.21
N VAL A 230 -17.35 -4.95 2.51
CA VAL A 230 -16.80 -3.76 3.18
C VAL A 230 -16.90 -2.54 2.27
N GLY A 231 -16.68 -2.71 0.97
CA GLY A 231 -16.82 -1.64 0.00
C GLY A 231 -18.21 -1.02 0.01
N ASN A 232 -19.25 -1.87 0.08
CA ASN A 232 -20.63 -1.42 0.15
C ASN A 232 -20.95 -0.68 1.46
N PHE A 233 -20.45 -1.23 2.58
CA PHE A 233 -20.61 -0.61 3.89
C PHE A 233 -19.96 0.78 3.93
N VAL A 234 -18.73 0.91 3.44
CA VAL A 234 -18.00 2.18 3.38
C VAL A 234 -18.76 3.22 2.56
N GLN A 235 -19.27 2.83 1.38
CA GLN A 235 -20.01 3.75 0.51
C GLN A 235 -21.30 4.25 1.18
N ASN A 236 -22.09 3.35 1.77
CA ASN A 236 -23.33 3.69 2.46
C ASN A 236 -23.05 4.63 3.65
N THR A 237 -22.10 4.25 4.52
CA THR A 237 -21.72 5.06 5.69
C THR A 237 -21.20 6.45 5.27
N ALA A 238 -20.37 6.53 4.25
CA ALA A 238 -19.87 7.80 3.76
C ALA A 238 -21.00 8.68 3.22
N ASN A 239 -21.95 8.11 2.49
CA ASN A 239 -23.10 8.82 1.95
C ASN A 239 -24.02 9.34 3.07
N GLU A 240 -24.32 8.52 4.08
CA GLU A 240 -25.14 8.91 5.24
C GLU A 240 -24.51 10.07 6.03
N ILE A 241 -23.17 10.10 6.13
CA ILE A 241 -22.44 11.19 6.80
C ILE A 241 -22.43 12.48 5.96
N GLY A 242 -22.63 12.40 4.65
CA GLY A 242 -22.69 13.57 3.76
C GLY A 242 -21.56 13.66 2.74
N PHE A 243 -20.82 12.59 2.53
CA PHE A 243 -19.92 12.46 1.39
C PHE A 243 -20.68 12.04 0.14
N VAL A 244 -20.11 12.37 -1.02
CA VAL A 244 -20.53 11.83 -2.33
C VAL A 244 -19.36 11.00 -2.87
N LEU A 245 -19.62 9.77 -3.29
CA LEU A 245 -18.65 8.99 -4.03
C LEU A 245 -18.39 9.68 -5.37
N TYR A 246 -17.15 10.09 -5.58
CA TYR A 246 -16.74 10.88 -6.73
C TYR A 246 -16.05 10.02 -7.79
N ASP A 247 -15.22 9.07 -7.34
CA ASP A 247 -14.57 8.08 -8.21
C ASP A 247 -14.17 6.82 -7.44
N THR A 248 -13.83 5.76 -8.20
CA THR A 248 -13.36 4.49 -7.66
C THR A 248 -12.20 3.96 -8.49
N PHE A 249 -11.05 3.71 -7.84
CA PHE A 249 -9.95 2.98 -8.45
C PHE A 249 -9.87 1.58 -7.87
N ILE A 250 -9.41 0.62 -8.68
CA ILE A 250 -9.26 -0.78 -8.32
C ILE A 250 -7.78 -1.15 -8.42
N LEU A 251 -7.21 -1.56 -7.29
CA LEU A 251 -5.89 -2.16 -7.24
C LEU A 251 -6.01 -3.67 -7.35
N VAL A 252 -5.47 -4.26 -8.40
CA VAL A 252 -5.43 -5.71 -8.58
C VAL A 252 -4.16 -6.28 -7.98
N SER A 253 -4.26 -7.27 -7.10
CA SER A 253 -3.10 -7.92 -6.50
C SER A 253 -2.39 -8.82 -7.52
N ARG A 254 -1.08 -8.66 -7.65
CA ARG A 254 -0.21 -9.57 -8.41
C ARG A 254 0.09 -10.87 -7.66
N THR A 255 -0.15 -10.89 -6.36
CA THR A 255 0.21 -12.03 -5.51
C THR A 255 -0.86 -13.11 -5.58
N LYS A 256 -0.46 -14.32 -5.97
CA LYS A 256 -1.35 -15.49 -5.91
C LYS A 256 -1.58 -15.88 -4.45
N ILE A 257 -2.83 -15.92 -4.03
CA ILE A 257 -3.20 -16.47 -2.73
C ILE A 257 -3.28 -17.99 -2.90
N LEU A 258 -2.36 -18.70 -2.24
CA LEU A 258 -2.36 -20.16 -2.26
C LEU A 258 -3.53 -20.69 -1.41
N THR A 259 -4.25 -21.67 -1.94
CA THR A 259 -5.26 -22.41 -1.18
C THR A 259 -4.58 -23.44 -0.27
N THR A 260 -5.11 -23.62 0.93
CA THR A 260 -4.79 -24.80 1.73
C THR A 260 -5.28 -26.04 0.99
N LYS A 261 -4.44 -27.08 0.86
CA LYS A 261 -4.82 -28.33 0.18
C LYS A 261 -6.07 -28.93 0.84
N GLY A 262 -7.08 -29.24 0.02
CA GLY A 262 -8.24 -30.03 0.44
C GLY A 262 -9.50 -29.25 0.83
N GLU A 263 -9.46 -27.93 0.96
CA GLU A 263 -10.65 -27.15 1.26
C GLU A 263 -11.49 -26.85 0.01
N LYS A 264 -12.79 -27.14 0.08
CA LYS A 264 -13.75 -26.76 -0.95
C LYS A 264 -13.94 -25.25 -0.93
N GLN A 265 -13.68 -24.60 -2.05
CA GLN A 265 -13.91 -23.16 -2.18
C GLN A 265 -15.40 -22.88 -2.34
N HIS A 266 -15.99 -22.09 -1.43
CA HIS A 266 -17.40 -21.68 -1.47
C HIS A 266 -17.61 -20.31 -2.11
N PHE A 267 -16.63 -19.41 -2.01
CA PHE A 267 -16.72 -18.04 -2.55
C PHE A 267 -15.50 -17.72 -3.42
N ALA A 268 -15.70 -16.84 -4.39
CA ALA A 268 -14.60 -16.31 -5.18
C ALA A 268 -13.64 -15.53 -4.26
N ARG A 269 -12.34 -15.77 -4.42
CA ARG A 269 -11.31 -15.03 -3.70
C ARG A 269 -11.21 -13.61 -4.22
N LYS A 270 -11.04 -12.67 -3.33
CA LYS A 270 -10.84 -11.25 -3.68
C LYS A 270 -9.35 -11.01 -3.93
N TYR A 271 -9.02 -10.55 -5.13
CA TYR A 271 -7.66 -10.20 -5.56
C TYR A 271 -7.51 -8.71 -5.82
N HIS A 272 -8.44 -7.92 -5.33
CA HIS A 272 -8.46 -6.49 -5.55
C HIS A 272 -8.85 -5.76 -4.28
N SER A 273 -8.41 -4.52 -4.19
CA SER A 273 -8.89 -3.54 -3.22
C SER A 273 -9.41 -2.32 -3.96
N TYR A 274 -10.27 -1.58 -3.29
CA TYR A 274 -10.85 -0.34 -3.78
C TYR A 274 -10.11 0.84 -3.19
N PHE A 275 -9.93 1.88 -3.99
CA PHE A 275 -9.62 3.23 -3.54
C PHE A 275 -10.83 4.08 -3.87
N PHE A 276 -11.68 4.32 -2.89
CA PHE A 276 -12.78 5.23 -3.02
C PHE A 276 -12.31 6.66 -2.85
N VAL A 277 -12.69 7.51 -3.78
CA VAL A 277 -12.48 8.95 -3.70
C VAL A 277 -13.83 9.59 -3.38
N PHE A 278 -14.00 10.00 -2.13
CA PHE A 278 -15.19 10.68 -1.69
C PHE A 278 -14.95 12.19 -1.63
N ARG A 279 -15.97 12.96 -2.02
CA ARG A 279 -15.96 14.42 -1.90
C ARG A 279 -16.93 14.85 -0.82
N LYS A 280 -16.49 15.73 0.08
CA LYS A 280 -17.38 16.34 1.05
C LYS A 280 -18.36 17.29 0.34
N ALA A 281 -19.64 16.92 0.28
CA ALA A 281 -20.65 17.68 -0.41
C ALA A 281 -20.95 19.02 0.30
N LYS A 282 -21.55 19.95 -0.44
CA LYS A 282 -22.21 21.10 0.17
C LYS A 282 -23.41 20.56 0.95
N LYS A 283 -23.57 20.92 2.23
CA LYS A 283 -24.87 20.73 2.87
C LYS A 283 -25.89 21.45 1.97
N HIS A 284 -26.79 20.70 1.34
CA HIS A 284 -28.00 21.31 0.83
C HIS A 284 -28.76 21.83 2.06
N LYS A 285 -28.97 23.14 2.10
CA LYS A 285 -29.85 23.79 3.08
C LYS A 285 -31.28 23.34 2.81
#